data_c6790d08e8b69ff41c90b19cb2e12577
#
_entry.id   c6790d08e8b69ff41c90b19cb2e12577
#
_cell.length_a   1.000
_cell.length_b   1.000
_cell.length_c   1.000
_cell.angle_alpha   90.00
_cell.angle_beta   90.00
_cell.angle_gamma   90.00
#
_symmetry.space_group_name_H-M   'P 1'
#
loop_
_entity.id
_entity.type
_entity.pdbx_description
1 polymer ?
#
loop_
_entity_poly.entity_id
_entity_poly.type
_entity_poly.pdbx_seq_one_letter_code
_entity_poly.pdbx_strand_id
1 'polypeptide(L)'
;MKIKEKLTLENLMCLFVIFCPLLDIISFLFRSYFDTSISPTTLLRPLIPCIVFVILFFKEKNKGKKILAGLAYLIYSAIHLIIFQKLHNGSSYGNITNEMQYLINYGMMIMNLYLFFTVIKDKGKLQKSVLISVAIYIISLYFSIITKTSSHTYLEEIGYKGYFESGNSLCTVLLLGLCIIFGDFKLKDWKKLILIIFTGIYLTMLSGMRTGLFGFALIVVTFILGKFIINIRDNVKFSKKQIIIVSVFIIIAIILITILGSQTIERRKLLKQNEITNVDEETGEARFVTGDILNIYKKIQSGTIEENYMSEAEKRAIVKFCDYAKKTNLSNVNLRKQQLIYNIILVKEQKNPLLILFGNGYKNQTGELVMEMELPAFICNFGVIGFILYFGPFAVIIGGAIWQALKNRKEIKIDTVMNLFGMLLAVGLSCFSGYVFFNLSSMTMVIILCTSGTIGVGSFWSQNEQKARKEENEKNSIWNN
;
A
#
# COMPACT_ATOMS: atom_id res chain seq x y z
N MET A 1 11.77 -39.48 -1.17
CA MET A 1 10.35 -39.27 -1.49
C MET A 1 9.65 -38.21 -0.64
N LYS A 2 9.97 -38.02 0.64
CA LYS A 2 9.31 -37.03 1.55
C LYS A 2 9.53 -35.54 1.24
N ILE A 3 10.51 -35.13 0.45
CA ILE A 3 10.78 -33.72 0.11
C ILE A 3 9.89 -33.22 -1.02
N LYS A 4 9.53 -34.07 -2.00
CA LYS A 4 8.66 -33.69 -3.14
C LYS A 4 7.22 -33.36 -2.73
N GLU A 5 6.69 -33.96 -1.66
CA GLU A 5 5.32 -33.69 -1.18
C GLU A 5 5.21 -32.35 -0.43
N LYS A 6 6.32 -31.80 0.09
CA LYS A 6 6.32 -30.56 0.86
C LYS A 6 6.43 -29.28 0.00
N LEU A 7 6.88 -29.39 -1.25
CA LEU A 7 7.11 -28.20 -2.13
C LEU A 7 5.94 -27.97 -3.08
N THR A 8 4.76 -27.70 -2.54
CA THR A 8 3.61 -27.26 -3.36
C THR A 8 3.74 -25.79 -3.72
N LEU A 9 3.14 -25.37 -4.84
CA LEU A 9 3.12 -23.95 -5.24
C LEU A 9 2.51 -23.05 -4.16
N GLU A 10 1.52 -23.57 -3.43
CA GLU A 10 0.92 -22.89 -2.28
C GLU A 10 1.93 -22.64 -1.16
N ASN A 11 2.74 -23.65 -0.83
CA ASN A 11 3.77 -23.51 0.20
C ASN A 11 4.86 -22.52 -0.24
N LEU A 12 5.20 -22.45 -1.54
CA LEU A 12 6.13 -21.45 -2.07
C LEU A 12 5.58 -20.02 -1.93
N MET A 13 4.30 -19.80 -2.23
CA MET A 13 3.67 -18.50 -2.03
C MET A 13 3.55 -18.13 -0.55
N CYS A 14 3.25 -19.09 0.32
CA CYS A 14 3.27 -18.87 1.78
C CYS A 14 4.67 -18.53 2.28
N LEU A 15 5.70 -19.19 1.76
CA LEU A 15 7.09 -18.90 2.09
C LEU A 15 7.50 -17.50 1.61
N PHE A 16 7.06 -17.09 0.42
CA PHE A 16 7.27 -15.74 -0.08
C PHE A 16 6.75 -14.67 0.91
N VAL A 17 5.56 -14.86 1.49
CA VAL A 17 5.00 -13.95 2.51
C VAL A 17 5.89 -13.88 3.75
N ILE A 18 6.44 -15.01 4.20
CA ILE A 18 7.34 -15.08 5.36
C ILE A 18 8.67 -14.36 5.08
N PHE A 19 9.15 -14.43 3.83
CA PHE A 19 10.42 -13.79 3.45
C PHE A 19 10.30 -12.29 3.19
N CYS A 20 9.10 -11.74 2.94
CA CYS A 20 8.93 -10.30 2.70
C CYS A 20 9.64 -9.40 3.72
N PRO A 21 9.49 -9.58 5.06
CA PRO A 21 10.18 -8.74 6.04
C PRO A 21 11.71 -8.86 5.97
N LEU A 22 12.24 -10.04 5.70
CA LEU A 22 13.69 -10.25 5.57
C LEU A 22 14.22 -9.53 4.32
N LEU A 23 13.49 -9.55 3.22
CA LEU A 23 13.84 -8.81 2.01
C LEU A 23 13.81 -7.30 2.24
N ASP A 24 12.86 -6.78 3.05
CA ASP A 24 12.83 -5.37 3.43
C ASP A 24 14.06 -4.97 4.25
N ILE A 25 14.43 -5.78 5.24
CA ILE A 25 15.61 -5.56 6.08
C ILE A 25 16.89 -5.58 5.23
N ILE A 26 17.05 -6.59 4.36
CA ILE A 26 18.21 -6.70 3.47
C ILE A 26 18.27 -5.48 2.54
N SER A 27 17.12 -5.03 1.99
CA SER A 27 17.06 -3.84 1.14
C SER A 27 17.56 -2.60 1.87
N PHE A 28 17.06 -2.38 3.08
CA PHE A 28 17.46 -1.25 3.91
C PHE A 28 18.96 -1.28 4.22
N LEU A 29 19.46 -2.41 4.73
CA LEU A 29 20.87 -2.56 5.08
C LEU A 29 21.77 -2.36 3.87
N PHE A 30 21.40 -2.94 2.72
CA PHE A 30 22.18 -2.82 1.50
C PHE A 30 22.29 -1.35 1.04
N ARG A 31 21.18 -0.60 1.02
CA ARG A 31 21.18 0.81 0.66
C ARG A 31 21.95 1.67 1.67
N SER A 32 21.79 1.38 2.96
CA SER A 32 22.48 2.15 4.01
C SER A 32 23.99 1.95 4.03
N TYR A 33 24.48 0.75 3.67
CA TYR A 33 25.93 0.47 3.67
C TYR A 33 26.63 0.76 2.35
N PHE A 34 25.93 0.59 1.22
CA PHE A 34 26.55 0.71 -0.11
C PHE A 34 26.11 1.96 -0.87
N ASP A 35 25.25 2.78 -0.30
CA ASP A 35 24.73 4.02 -0.91
C ASP A 35 24.23 3.84 -2.36
N THR A 36 23.58 2.70 -2.62
CA THR A 36 23.10 2.33 -3.95
C THR A 36 21.60 2.50 -4.06
N SER A 37 21.14 3.01 -5.19
CA SER A 37 19.72 3.13 -5.51
C SER A 37 19.05 1.76 -5.77
N ILE A 38 19.83 0.76 -6.21
CA ILE A 38 19.34 -0.58 -6.56
C ILE A 38 19.77 -1.57 -5.49
N SER A 39 18.78 -2.22 -4.87
CA SER A 39 19.00 -3.29 -3.90
C SER A 39 18.88 -4.67 -4.58
N PRO A 40 19.68 -5.67 -4.17
CA PRO A 40 19.56 -7.05 -4.65
C PRO A 40 18.14 -7.62 -4.48
N THR A 41 17.40 -7.11 -3.51
CA THR A 41 16.02 -7.54 -3.25
C THR A 41 15.06 -7.13 -4.33
N THR A 42 15.38 -6.13 -5.15
CA THR A 42 14.60 -5.75 -6.33
C THR A 42 14.51 -6.91 -7.33
N LEU A 43 15.56 -7.73 -7.43
CA LEU A 43 15.58 -8.94 -8.26
C LEU A 43 15.04 -10.18 -7.51
N LEU A 44 15.33 -10.30 -6.22
CA LEU A 44 14.95 -11.48 -5.42
C LEU A 44 13.44 -11.54 -5.14
N ARG A 45 12.78 -10.38 -4.96
CA ARG A 45 11.33 -10.32 -4.69
C ARG A 45 10.47 -10.91 -5.80
N PRO A 46 10.68 -10.58 -7.08
CA PRO A 46 9.90 -11.17 -8.16
C PRO A 46 10.23 -12.64 -8.44
N LEU A 47 11.37 -13.14 -7.96
CA LEU A 47 11.87 -14.47 -8.32
C LEU A 47 10.86 -15.58 -8.01
N ILE A 48 10.38 -15.67 -6.75
CA ILE A 48 9.43 -16.71 -6.35
C ILE A 48 8.11 -16.59 -7.12
N PRO A 49 7.45 -15.41 -7.16
CA PRO A 49 6.25 -15.22 -7.98
C PRO A 49 6.46 -15.55 -9.47
N CYS A 50 7.56 -15.14 -10.08
CA CYS A 50 7.85 -15.47 -11.48
C CYS A 50 7.99 -16.97 -11.70
N ILE A 51 8.72 -17.67 -10.84
CA ILE A 51 8.84 -19.14 -10.94
C ILE A 51 7.45 -19.79 -10.84
N VAL A 52 6.64 -19.40 -9.87
CA VAL A 52 5.29 -19.93 -9.69
C VAL A 52 4.41 -19.62 -10.90
N PHE A 53 4.49 -18.39 -11.45
CA PHE A 53 3.77 -17.98 -12.64
C PHE A 53 4.14 -18.84 -13.86
N VAL A 54 5.44 -19.03 -14.11
CA VAL A 54 5.94 -19.87 -15.22
C VAL A 54 5.44 -21.30 -15.11
N ILE A 55 5.53 -21.91 -13.92
CA ILE A 55 5.04 -23.28 -13.69
C ILE A 55 3.52 -23.37 -13.96
N LEU A 56 2.75 -22.39 -13.48
CA LEU A 56 1.30 -22.36 -13.72
C LEU A 56 0.97 -22.17 -15.20
N PHE A 57 1.66 -21.25 -15.86
CA PHE A 57 1.44 -20.94 -17.27
C PHE A 57 1.63 -22.18 -18.14
N PHE A 58 2.65 -23.02 -17.86
CA PHE A 58 2.88 -24.24 -18.61
C PHE A 58 1.86 -25.36 -18.29
N LYS A 59 1.34 -25.40 -17.07
CA LYS A 59 0.35 -26.40 -16.65
C LYS A 59 -1.07 -26.14 -17.17
N GLU A 60 -1.40 -24.90 -17.51
CA GLU A 60 -2.75 -24.55 -17.93
C GLU A 60 -3.03 -24.84 -19.39
N LYS A 61 -4.22 -25.40 -19.66
CA LYS A 61 -4.67 -25.71 -21.00
C LYS A 61 -5.14 -24.45 -21.76
N ASN A 62 -5.78 -23.49 -21.06
CA ASN A 62 -6.39 -22.32 -21.69
C ASN A 62 -5.56 -21.04 -21.44
N LYS A 63 -4.53 -20.82 -22.25
CA LYS A 63 -3.55 -19.73 -22.11
C LYS A 63 -3.99 -18.41 -22.77
N GLY A 64 -4.97 -18.46 -23.70
CA GLY A 64 -5.33 -17.32 -24.54
C GLY A 64 -5.70 -16.06 -23.80
N LYS A 65 -6.55 -16.17 -22.77
CA LYS A 65 -6.97 -15.00 -21.95
C LYS A 65 -5.80 -14.32 -21.23
N LYS A 66 -4.81 -15.10 -20.78
CA LYS A 66 -3.63 -14.56 -20.07
C LYS A 66 -2.66 -13.90 -21.04
N ILE A 67 -2.47 -14.49 -22.21
CA ILE A 67 -1.68 -13.89 -23.28
C ILE A 67 -2.32 -12.56 -23.69
N LEU A 68 -3.65 -12.53 -23.88
CA LEU A 68 -4.37 -11.31 -24.22
C LEU A 68 -4.22 -10.22 -23.15
N ALA A 69 -4.35 -10.58 -21.86
CA ALA A 69 -4.14 -9.65 -20.75
C ALA A 69 -2.69 -9.14 -20.70
N GLY A 70 -1.71 -10.01 -20.89
CA GLY A 70 -0.30 -9.63 -20.99
C GLY A 70 -0.01 -8.70 -22.17
N LEU A 71 -0.59 -8.98 -23.34
CA LEU A 71 -0.48 -8.12 -24.52
C LEU A 71 -1.12 -6.74 -24.30
N ALA A 72 -2.31 -6.68 -23.70
CA ALA A 72 -2.96 -5.41 -23.36
C ALA A 72 -2.10 -4.57 -22.41
N TYR A 73 -1.48 -5.21 -21.42
CA TYR A 73 -0.55 -4.57 -20.50
C TYR A 73 0.69 -4.04 -21.22
N LEU A 74 1.30 -4.85 -22.12
CA LEU A 74 2.49 -4.43 -22.88
C LEU A 74 2.18 -3.29 -23.84
N ILE A 75 1.04 -3.33 -24.53
CA ILE A 75 0.59 -2.26 -25.43
C ILE A 75 0.39 -0.96 -24.65
N TYR A 76 -0.32 -1.02 -23.50
CA TYR A 76 -0.48 0.14 -22.62
C TYR A 76 0.86 0.70 -22.18
N SER A 77 1.77 -0.14 -21.70
CA SER A 77 3.10 0.26 -21.22
C SER A 77 3.93 0.91 -22.32
N ALA A 78 3.89 0.36 -23.54
CA ALA A 78 4.59 0.92 -24.69
C ALA A 78 4.06 2.32 -25.06
N ILE A 79 2.73 2.49 -25.12
CA ILE A 79 2.11 3.79 -25.42
C ILE A 79 2.45 4.80 -24.33
N HIS A 80 2.34 4.41 -23.06
CA HIS A 80 2.67 5.27 -21.93
C HIS A 80 4.14 5.74 -21.98
N LEU A 81 5.10 4.82 -22.23
CA LEU A 81 6.53 5.17 -22.33
C LEU A 81 6.82 6.09 -23.51
N ILE A 82 6.16 5.90 -24.67
CA ILE A 82 6.31 6.79 -25.83
C ILE A 82 5.81 8.19 -25.49
N ILE A 83 4.67 8.31 -24.83
CA ILE A 83 4.10 9.60 -24.41
C ILE A 83 5.03 10.25 -23.38
N PHE A 84 5.48 9.49 -22.37
CA PHE A 84 6.40 9.95 -21.35
C PHE A 84 7.71 10.49 -21.96
N GLN A 85 8.33 9.72 -22.87
CA GLN A 85 9.55 10.13 -23.54
C GLN A 85 9.36 11.42 -24.38
N LYS A 86 8.23 11.56 -25.09
CA LYS A 86 7.96 12.77 -25.87
C LYS A 86 7.74 14.01 -24.99
N LEU A 87 7.17 13.84 -23.81
CA LEU A 87 6.93 14.93 -22.85
C LEU A 87 8.23 15.42 -22.20
N HIS A 88 9.17 14.52 -22.00
CA HIS A 88 10.41 14.76 -21.27
C HIS A 88 11.66 14.68 -22.17
N ASN A 89 11.48 14.75 -23.48
CA ASN A 89 12.59 14.62 -24.44
C ASN A 89 13.65 15.71 -24.20
N GLY A 90 14.88 15.26 -23.91
CA GLY A 90 16.01 16.14 -23.61
C GLY A 90 16.01 16.75 -22.20
N SER A 91 15.04 16.46 -21.37
CA SER A 91 14.94 16.95 -19.99
C SER A 91 15.52 15.92 -19.01
N SER A 92 16.38 16.38 -18.09
CA SER A 92 16.84 15.57 -16.97
C SER A 92 15.71 15.28 -15.95
N TYR A 93 14.54 15.89 -16.13
CA TYR A 93 13.37 15.83 -15.25
C TYR A 93 12.63 14.50 -15.28
N GLY A 94 12.68 13.78 -16.40
CA GLY A 94 12.07 12.47 -16.56
C GLY A 94 13.10 11.38 -16.82
N ASN A 95 13.15 10.37 -15.96
CA ASN A 95 14.03 9.22 -16.16
C ASN A 95 13.22 8.01 -16.62
N ILE A 96 13.40 7.63 -17.91
CA ILE A 96 12.70 6.49 -18.52
C ILE A 96 12.98 5.17 -17.80
N THR A 97 14.16 4.99 -17.22
CA THR A 97 14.52 3.78 -16.46
C THR A 97 13.66 3.65 -15.21
N ASN A 98 13.46 4.76 -14.49
CA ASN A 98 12.60 4.79 -13.32
C ASN A 98 11.15 4.54 -13.71
N GLU A 99 10.67 5.13 -14.82
CA GLU A 99 9.32 4.91 -15.32
C GLU A 99 9.08 3.44 -15.69
N MET A 100 10.04 2.81 -16.38
CA MET A 100 10.00 1.37 -16.66
C MET A 100 9.96 0.54 -15.37
N GLN A 101 10.71 0.91 -14.34
CA GLN A 101 10.71 0.22 -13.05
C GLN A 101 9.33 0.31 -12.37
N TYR A 102 8.67 1.46 -12.42
CA TYR A 102 7.29 1.59 -11.90
C TYR A 102 6.32 0.69 -12.67
N LEU A 103 6.36 0.70 -14.00
CA LEU A 103 5.52 -0.18 -14.81
C LEU A 103 5.74 -1.65 -14.46
N ILE A 104 6.99 -2.11 -14.36
CA ILE A 104 7.31 -3.49 -13.95
C ILE A 104 6.74 -3.80 -12.58
N ASN A 105 6.90 -2.92 -11.59
CA ASN A 105 6.38 -3.13 -10.25
C ASN A 105 4.85 -3.30 -10.23
N TYR A 106 4.12 -2.54 -11.07
CA TYR A 106 2.66 -2.67 -11.17
C TYR A 106 2.24 -3.90 -11.96
N GLY A 107 2.97 -4.29 -12.99
CA GLY A 107 2.78 -5.58 -13.65
C GLY A 107 2.94 -6.75 -12.66
N MET A 108 3.95 -6.67 -11.80
CA MET A 108 4.16 -7.63 -10.71
C MET A 108 3.01 -7.65 -9.70
N MET A 109 2.39 -6.51 -9.42
CA MET A 109 1.21 -6.42 -8.56
C MET A 109 0.04 -7.26 -9.10
N ILE A 110 -0.30 -7.09 -10.38
CA ILE A 110 -1.37 -7.83 -11.03
C ILE A 110 -1.03 -9.32 -11.11
N MET A 111 0.23 -9.65 -11.42
CA MET A 111 0.70 -11.03 -11.46
C MET A 111 0.56 -11.69 -10.06
N ASN A 112 1.00 -11.02 -9.00
CA ASN A 112 0.86 -11.52 -7.63
C ASN A 112 -0.61 -11.71 -7.24
N LEU A 113 -1.47 -10.76 -7.57
CA LEU A 113 -2.91 -10.87 -7.33
C LEU A 113 -3.46 -12.15 -7.98
N TYR A 114 -3.15 -12.37 -9.25
CA TYR A 114 -3.53 -13.59 -9.97
C TYR A 114 -2.99 -14.86 -9.28
N LEU A 115 -1.70 -14.87 -8.90
CA LEU A 115 -1.06 -16.03 -8.28
C LEU A 115 -1.69 -16.39 -6.94
N PHE A 116 -1.89 -15.42 -6.06
CA PHE A 116 -2.52 -15.66 -4.76
C PHE A 116 -3.93 -16.24 -4.91
N PHE A 117 -4.74 -15.69 -5.82
CA PHE A 117 -6.08 -16.19 -6.07
C PHE A 117 -6.10 -17.61 -6.67
N THR A 118 -5.13 -17.93 -7.50
CA THR A 118 -5.09 -19.24 -8.20
C THR A 118 -4.48 -20.32 -7.32
N VAL A 119 -3.42 -20.00 -6.58
CA VAL A 119 -2.59 -20.97 -5.88
C VAL A 119 -3.05 -21.23 -4.46
N ILE A 120 -3.44 -20.16 -3.74
CA ILE A 120 -3.80 -20.28 -2.32
C ILE A 120 -5.20 -20.87 -2.19
N LYS A 121 -5.29 -22.02 -1.51
CA LYS A 121 -6.53 -22.74 -1.23
C LYS A 121 -6.79 -22.85 0.27
N ASP A 122 -5.72 -22.96 1.08
CA ASP A 122 -5.77 -23.09 2.52
C ASP A 122 -5.57 -21.72 3.20
N LYS A 123 -6.70 -21.12 3.62
CA LYS A 123 -6.70 -19.86 4.38
C LYS A 123 -5.88 -19.93 5.66
N GLY A 124 -5.89 -21.08 6.35
CA GLY A 124 -5.16 -21.24 7.61
C GLY A 124 -3.64 -21.20 7.43
N LYS A 125 -3.13 -21.78 6.33
CA LYS A 125 -1.70 -21.68 5.98
C LYS A 125 -1.31 -20.24 5.69
N LEU A 126 -2.12 -19.52 4.91
CA LEU A 126 -1.89 -18.12 4.58
C LEU A 126 -1.88 -17.24 5.84
N GLN A 127 -2.84 -17.43 6.74
CA GLN A 127 -2.90 -16.69 8.01
C GLN A 127 -1.69 -16.98 8.90
N LYS A 128 -1.20 -18.23 8.96
CA LYS A 128 0.04 -18.57 9.67
C LYS A 128 1.26 -17.88 9.07
N SER A 129 1.35 -17.79 7.75
CA SER A 129 2.45 -17.09 7.07
C SER A 129 2.45 -15.60 7.39
N VAL A 130 1.28 -14.95 7.42
CA VAL A 130 1.13 -13.56 7.84
C VAL A 130 1.53 -13.38 9.31
N LEU A 131 1.08 -14.27 10.20
CA LEU A 131 1.45 -14.23 11.61
C LEU A 131 2.98 -14.26 11.81
N ILE A 132 3.67 -15.16 11.09
CA ILE A 132 5.13 -15.28 11.14
C ILE A 132 5.78 -14.02 10.53
N SER A 133 5.29 -13.53 9.41
CA SER A 133 5.78 -12.31 8.75
C SER A 133 5.68 -11.10 9.69
N VAL A 134 4.52 -10.86 10.30
CA VAL A 134 4.32 -9.76 11.27
C VAL A 134 5.21 -9.94 12.50
N ALA A 135 5.40 -11.18 12.98
CA ALA A 135 6.31 -11.45 14.09
C ALA A 135 7.77 -11.08 13.75
N ILE A 136 8.25 -11.40 12.53
CA ILE A 136 9.59 -11.03 12.08
C ILE A 136 9.73 -9.50 12.01
N TYR A 137 8.73 -8.77 11.47
CA TYR A 137 8.73 -7.31 11.48
C TYR A 137 8.88 -6.75 12.90
N ILE A 138 8.07 -7.23 13.83
CA ILE A 138 8.06 -6.72 15.21
C ILE A 138 9.35 -7.07 15.95
N ILE A 139 9.83 -8.31 15.82
CA ILE A 139 11.09 -8.75 16.46
C ILE A 139 12.27 -7.92 15.94
N SER A 140 12.41 -7.74 14.63
CA SER A 140 13.50 -6.95 14.05
C SER A 140 13.45 -5.49 14.46
N LEU A 141 12.24 -4.94 14.57
CA LEU A 141 12.02 -3.56 14.99
C LEU A 141 12.42 -3.34 16.45
N TYR A 142 11.92 -4.16 17.38
CA TYR A 142 12.28 -4.05 18.78
C TYR A 142 13.76 -4.36 19.02
N PHE A 143 14.33 -5.32 18.28
CA PHE A 143 15.76 -5.58 18.31
C PHE A 143 16.56 -4.32 17.93
N SER A 144 16.20 -3.65 16.84
CA SER A 144 16.89 -2.44 16.40
C SER A 144 16.78 -1.29 17.41
N ILE A 145 15.64 -1.16 18.10
CA ILE A 145 15.44 -0.15 19.15
C ILE A 145 16.31 -0.47 20.39
N ILE A 146 16.29 -1.70 20.85
CA ILE A 146 17.06 -2.14 22.03
C ILE A 146 18.56 -2.00 21.79
N THR A 147 19.04 -2.35 20.60
CA THR A 147 20.46 -2.22 20.21
C THR A 147 20.85 -0.80 19.81
N LYS A 148 19.92 0.16 19.81
CA LYS A 148 20.13 1.56 19.40
C LYS A 148 20.65 1.68 17.95
N THR A 149 20.28 0.72 17.09
CA THR A 149 20.63 0.71 15.66
C THR A 149 19.45 1.09 14.77
N SER A 150 18.32 1.45 15.37
CA SER A 150 17.11 1.84 14.65
C SER A 150 17.29 3.19 13.97
N SER A 151 16.87 3.29 12.70
CA SER A 151 16.68 4.59 12.06
C SER A 151 15.38 5.25 12.53
N HIS A 152 15.37 6.58 12.51
CA HIS A 152 14.20 7.37 12.90
C HIS A 152 13.22 7.54 11.74
N THR A 153 11.95 7.72 12.07
CA THR A 153 10.89 7.95 11.08
C THR A 153 11.01 9.35 10.46
N TYR A 154 11.43 10.31 11.25
CA TYR A 154 11.55 11.73 10.89
C TYR A 154 12.93 12.28 11.21
N LEU A 155 13.30 13.35 10.50
CA LEU A 155 14.61 14.01 10.63
C LEU A 155 14.84 14.58 12.04
N GLU A 156 13.76 14.95 12.75
CA GLU A 156 13.81 15.46 14.11
C GLU A 156 14.02 14.36 15.17
N GLU A 157 14.52 13.20 14.78
CA GLU A 157 14.71 12.01 15.63
C GLU A 157 13.42 11.49 16.28
N ILE A 158 12.27 11.86 15.72
CA ILE A 158 10.96 11.42 16.20
C ILE A 158 10.56 10.11 15.51
N GLY A 159 10.07 9.16 16.31
CA GLY A 159 9.61 7.86 15.86
C GLY A 159 10.74 6.94 15.40
N TYR A 160 10.48 5.65 15.46
CA TYR A 160 11.41 4.61 15.06
C TYR A 160 10.85 3.83 13.86
N LYS A 161 11.67 3.58 12.86
CA LYS A 161 11.32 2.72 11.71
C LYS A 161 12.19 1.47 11.58
N GLY A 162 13.13 1.26 12.50
CA GLY A 162 14.00 0.09 12.51
C GLY A 162 14.89 0.01 11.28
N TYR A 163 14.99 -1.19 10.72
CA TYR A 163 15.72 -1.47 9.48
C TYR A 163 14.80 -1.42 8.25
N PHE A 164 13.90 -0.42 8.20
CA PHE A 164 12.96 -0.27 7.08
C PHE A 164 13.10 1.12 6.45
N GLU A 165 12.90 1.19 5.14
CA GLU A 165 13.08 2.44 4.39
C GLU A 165 12.02 3.49 4.73
N SER A 166 10.77 3.06 4.87
CA SER A 166 9.63 3.94 5.09
C SER A 166 8.81 3.51 6.30
N GLY A 167 8.64 4.43 7.25
CA GLY A 167 7.74 4.23 8.37
C GLY A 167 6.28 4.05 7.93
N ASN A 168 5.83 4.79 6.89
CA ASN A 168 4.46 4.70 6.36
C ASN A 168 4.16 3.29 5.83
N SER A 169 5.07 2.70 5.03
CA SER A 169 4.88 1.35 4.52
C SER A 169 4.90 0.30 5.62
N LEU A 170 5.80 0.45 6.61
CA LEU A 170 5.86 -0.45 7.77
C LEU A 170 4.56 -0.39 8.59
N CYS A 171 4.08 0.81 8.91
CA CYS A 171 2.78 0.95 9.59
C CYS A 171 1.64 0.32 8.79
N THR A 172 1.61 0.51 7.49
CA THR A 172 0.58 -0.08 6.62
C THR A 172 0.64 -1.60 6.64
N VAL A 173 1.82 -2.20 6.48
CA VAL A 173 2.02 -3.67 6.56
C VAL A 173 1.51 -4.22 7.89
N LEU A 174 1.88 -3.56 8.99
CA LEU A 174 1.48 -3.99 10.34
C LEU A 174 -0.04 -3.84 10.57
N LEU A 175 -0.65 -2.73 10.14
CA LEU A 175 -2.10 -2.51 10.25
C LEU A 175 -2.88 -3.57 9.45
N LEU A 176 -2.50 -3.80 8.19
CA LEU A 176 -3.18 -4.77 7.34
C LEU A 176 -2.96 -6.21 7.84
N GLY A 177 -1.74 -6.52 8.31
CA GLY A 177 -1.44 -7.79 8.97
C GLY A 177 -2.26 -8.01 10.24
N LEU A 178 -2.45 -6.96 11.06
CA LEU A 178 -3.32 -7.03 12.24
C LEU A 178 -4.78 -7.33 11.88
N CYS A 179 -5.32 -6.78 10.78
CA CYS A 179 -6.68 -7.12 10.34
C CYS A 179 -6.83 -8.64 10.13
N ILE A 180 -5.83 -9.28 9.50
CA ILE A 180 -5.83 -10.73 9.28
C ILE A 180 -5.72 -11.49 10.61
N ILE A 181 -4.83 -11.05 11.51
CA ILE A 181 -4.60 -11.68 12.82
C ILE A 181 -5.85 -11.57 13.70
N PHE A 182 -6.49 -10.40 13.76
CA PHE A 182 -7.74 -10.20 14.50
C PHE A 182 -8.90 -11.04 13.94
N GLY A 183 -8.96 -11.24 12.62
CA GLY A 183 -9.97 -12.08 11.98
C GLY A 183 -9.97 -13.52 12.49
N ASP A 184 -8.80 -14.07 12.80
CA ASP A 184 -8.63 -15.44 13.34
C ASP A 184 -8.26 -15.44 14.84
N PHE A 185 -8.46 -14.32 15.55
CA PHE A 185 -8.08 -14.22 16.95
C PHE A 185 -9.10 -14.91 17.87
N LYS A 186 -8.56 -15.81 18.73
CA LYS A 186 -9.30 -16.44 19.83
C LYS A 186 -8.62 -16.08 21.15
N LEU A 187 -9.40 -15.84 22.18
CA LEU A 187 -8.88 -15.43 23.50
C LEU A 187 -7.89 -16.41 24.14
N LYS A 188 -7.88 -17.67 23.70
CA LYS A 188 -6.94 -18.69 24.15
C LYS A 188 -5.57 -18.56 23.46
N ASP A 189 -5.47 -17.80 22.39
CA ASP A 189 -4.25 -17.69 21.56
C ASP A 189 -3.29 -16.63 22.14
N TRP A 190 -2.68 -16.92 23.29
CA TRP A 190 -1.78 -15.99 23.99
C TRP A 190 -0.62 -15.47 23.08
N LYS A 191 -0.13 -16.28 22.13
CA LYS A 191 0.93 -15.88 21.19
C LYS A 191 0.45 -14.76 20.26
N LYS A 192 -0.79 -14.85 19.75
CA LYS A 192 -1.39 -13.79 18.94
C LYS A 192 -1.65 -12.54 19.79
N LEU A 193 -2.10 -12.71 21.03
CA LEU A 193 -2.30 -11.61 21.96
C LEU A 193 -1.03 -10.81 22.20
N ILE A 194 0.09 -11.49 22.51
CA ILE A 194 1.39 -10.85 22.67
C ILE A 194 1.76 -10.06 21.41
N LEU A 195 1.65 -10.68 20.23
CA LEU A 195 1.98 -10.02 18.97
C LEU A 195 1.11 -8.78 18.73
N ILE A 196 -0.19 -8.86 19.02
CA ILE A 196 -1.12 -7.72 18.91
C ILE A 196 -0.70 -6.58 19.84
N ILE A 197 -0.34 -6.90 21.11
CA ILE A 197 0.09 -5.92 22.10
C ILE A 197 1.37 -5.22 21.64
N PHE A 198 2.42 -5.95 21.28
CA PHE A 198 3.68 -5.35 20.83
C PHE A 198 3.51 -4.54 19.55
N THR A 199 2.71 -5.02 18.60
CA THR A 199 2.40 -4.27 17.38
C THR A 199 1.61 -3.00 17.72
N GLY A 200 0.64 -3.08 18.63
CA GLY A 200 -0.13 -1.93 19.10
C GLY A 200 0.74 -0.88 19.78
N ILE A 201 1.64 -1.29 20.68
CA ILE A 201 2.62 -0.41 21.32
C ILE A 201 3.47 0.32 20.26
N TYR A 202 3.98 -0.42 19.28
CA TYR A 202 4.77 0.21 18.21
C TYR A 202 3.95 1.23 17.42
N LEU A 203 2.77 0.85 16.93
CA LEU A 203 1.92 1.72 16.09
C LEU A 203 1.46 2.98 16.82
N THR A 204 1.22 2.88 18.12
CA THR A 204 0.68 4.01 18.91
C THR A 204 1.77 4.88 19.51
N MET A 205 2.90 4.30 19.95
CA MET A 205 3.91 4.99 20.73
C MET A 205 5.20 5.28 19.96
N LEU A 206 5.74 4.22 19.32
CA LEU A 206 7.11 4.22 18.84
C LEU A 206 7.24 4.71 17.41
N SER A 207 6.18 4.56 16.60
CA SER A 207 6.22 4.95 15.19
C SER A 207 6.24 6.46 14.96
N GLY A 208 5.68 7.25 15.88
CA GLY A 208 5.46 8.69 15.73
C GLY A 208 4.44 9.07 14.64
N MET A 209 3.70 8.09 14.10
CA MET A 209 2.85 8.26 12.93
C MET A 209 1.37 8.28 13.27
N ARG A 210 0.66 9.32 12.80
CA ARG A 210 -0.81 9.42 12.94
C ARG A 210 -1.53 8.21 12.34
N THR A 211 -1.05 7.73 11.20
CA THR A 211 -1.60 6.58 10.48
C THR A 211 -1.58 5.31 11.35
N GLY A 212 -0.48 5.07 12.07
CA GLY A 212 -0.34 3.94 12.99
C GLY A 212 -1.34 4.04 14.14
N LEU A 213 -1.39 5.20 14.80
CA LEU A 213 -2.27 5.46 15.93
C LEU A 213 -3.76 5.29 15.57
N PHE A 214 -4.24 6.05 14.56
CA PHE A 214 -5.65 6.01 14.18
C PHE A 214 -6.03 4.69 13.52
N GLY A 215 -5.14 4.11 12.70
CA GLY A 215 -5.38 2.81 12.07
C GLY A 215 -5.53 1.69 13.10
N PHE A 216 -4.66 1.64 14.12
CA PHE A 216 -4.78 0.65 15.19
C PHE A 216 -6.08 0.82 16.00
N ALA A 217 -6.41 2.06 16.38
CA ALA A 217 -7.66 2.35 17.08
C ALA A 217 -8.89 1.89 16.28
N LEU A 218 -8.94 2.19 14.99
CA LEU A 218 -10.03 1.77 14.10
C LEU A 218 -10.13 0.24 13.97
N ILE A 219 -9.00 -0.48 13.90
CA ILE A 219 -8.97 -1.95 13.86
C ILE A 219 -9.57 -2.52 15.14
N VAL A 220 -9.15 -2.03 16.31
CA VAL A 220 -9.66 -2.50 17.60
C VAL A 220 -11.15 -2.24 17.73
N VAL A 221 -11.59 -1.02 17.41
CA VAL A 221 -13.03 -0.64 17.44
C VAL A 221 -13.84 -1.54 16.49
N THR A 222 -13.37 -1.73 15.27
CA THR A 222 -14.06 -2.60 14.29
C THR A 222 -14.14 -4.04 14.76
N PHE A 223 -13.08 -4.58 15.38
CA PHE A 223 -13.09 -5.92 15.93
C PHE A 223 -14.11 -6.06 17.08
N ILE A 224 -14.13 -5.10 18.02
CA ILE A 224 -15.06 -5.11 19.15
C ILE A 224 -16.51 -5.00 18.67
N LEU A 225 -16.81 -4.01 17.81
CA LEU A 225 -18.14 -3.82 17.25
C LEU A 225 -18.58 -5.02 16.39
N GLY A 226 -17.69 -5.55 15.57
CA GLY A 226 -17.97 -6.73 14.77
C GLY A 226 -18.30 -7.96 15.63
N LYS A 227 -17.53 -8.22 16.69
CA LYS A 227 -17.84 -9.28 17.66
C LYS A 227 -19.16 -9.05 18.38
N PHE A 228 -19.42 -7.81 18.78
CA PHE A 228 -20.67 -7.44 19.45
C PHE A 228 -21.89 -7.71 18.55
N ILE A 229 -21.86 -7.22 17.32
CA ILE A 229 -22.96 -7.40 16.35
C ILE A 229 -23.18 -8.88 16.03
N ILE A 230 -22.11 -9.66 15.83
CA ILE A 230 -22.21 -11.10 15.55
C ILE A 230 -22.80 -11.85 16.75
N ASN A 231 -22.36 -11.55 17.97
CA ASN A 231 -22.88 -12.21 19.17
C ASN A 231 -24.37 -11.91 19.40
N ILE A 232 -24.82 -10.66 19.15
CA ILE A 232 -26.25 -10.31 19.20
C ILE A 232 -27.03 -11.12 18.16
N ARG A 233 -26.55 -11.15 16.92
CA ARG A 233 -27.21 -11.91 15.84
C ARG A 233 -27.35 -13.39 16.18
N ASP A 234 -26.30 -13.98 16.73
CA ASP A 234 -26.25 -15.43 17.03
C ASP A 234 -26.84 -15.76 18.39
N ASN A 235 -27.45 -14.78 19.08
CA ASN A 235 -28.02 -14.92 20.45
C ASN A 235 -27.00 -15.49 21.46
N VAL A 236 -25.71 -15.22 21.28
CA VAL A 236 -24.68 -15.70 22.20
C VAL A 236 -24.51 -14.68 23.32
N LYS A 237 -24.78 -15.13 24.56
CA LYS A 237 -24.58 -14.30 25.75
C LYS A 237 -23.09 -14.02 25.96
N PHE A 238 -22.75 -12.75 26.19
CA PHE A 238 -21.43 -12.38 26.57
C PHE A 238 -21.00 -13.04 27.88
N SER A 239 -19.93 -13.79 27.88
CA SER A 239 -19.36 -14.27 29.14
C SER A 239 -18.73 -13.10 29.91
N LYS A 240 -18.82 -13.16 31.26
CA LYS A 240 -18.13 -12.13 32.10
C LYS A 240 -16.67 -11.92 31.72
N LYS A 241 -15.94 -13.01 31.33
CA LYS A 241 -14.58 -12.95 30.85
C LYS A 241 -14.44 -12.13 29.56
N GLN A 242 -15.36 -12.25 28.61
CA GLN A 242 -15.34 -11.47 27.37
C GLN A 242 -15.55 -9.98 27.63
N ILE A 243 -16.47 -9.63 28.53
CA ILE A 243 -16.72 -8.23 28.91
C ILE A 243 -15.46 -7.64 29.57
N ILE A 244 -14.84 -8.35 30.51
CA ILE A 244 -13.61 -7.90 31.18
C ILE A 244 -12.48 -7.68 30.15
N ILE A 245 -12.27 -8.62 29.23
CA ILE A 245 -11.22 -8.50 28.23
C ILE A 245 -11.47 -7.33 27.29
N VAL A 246 -12.69 -7.14 26.81
CA VAL A 246 -13.06 -5.98 25.97
C VAL A 246 -12.84 -4.68 26.74
N SER A 247 -13.25 -4.61 28.03
CA SER A 247 -13.02 -3.44 28.86
C SER A 247 -11.54 -3.16 29.08
N VAL A 248 -10.74 -4.19 29.35
CA VAL A 248 -9.27 -4.07 29.47
C VAL A 248 -8.63 -3.58 28.16
N PHE A 249 -9.07 -4.10 27.00
CA PHE A 249 -8.60 -3.62 25.69
C PHE A 249 -8.96 -2.16 25.44
N ILE A 250 -10.18 -1.74 25.79
CA ILE A 250 -10.62 -0.33 25.68
C ILE A 250 -9.79 0.56 26.62
N ILE A 251 -9.59 0.13 27.86
CA ILE A 251 -8.78 0.87 28.83
C ILE A 251 -7.33 0.99 28.36
N ILE A 252 -6.73 -0.12 27.91
CA ILE A 252 -5.37 -0.11 27.35
C ILE A 252 -5.31 0.81 26.11
N ALA A 253 -6.28 0.73 25.20
CA ALA A 253 -6.33 1.60 24.03
C ALA A 253 -6.43 3.09 24.42
N ILE A 254 -7.26 3.43 25.41
CA ILE A 254 -7.41 4.80 25.95
C ILE A 254 -6.10 5.25 26.60
N ILE A 255 -5.49 4.41 27.44
CA ILE A 255 -4.22 4.70 28.10
C ILE A 255 -3.11 4.91 27.05
N LEU A 256 -3.03 4.02 26.05
CA LEU A 256 -2.08 4.14 24.94
C LEU A 256 -2.30 5.43 24.14
N ILE A 257 -3.54 5.82 23.89
CA ILE A 257 -3.86 7.05 23.15
C ILE A 257 -3.53 8.30 23.97
N THR A 258 -3.84 8.33 25.27
CA THR A 258 -3.72 9.54 26.11
C THR A 258 -2.31 9.76 26.65
N ILE A 259 -1.63 8.70 27.10
CA ILE A 259 -0.30 8.82 27.72
C ILE A 259 0.81 8.77 26.66
N LEU A 260 0.62 8.02 25.58
CA LEU A 260 1.68 7.57 24.69
C LEU A 260 1.58 8.15 23.30
N GLY A 261 0.52 8.87 22.97
CA GLY A 261 0.45 9.71 21.77
C GLY A 261 1.42 10.92 21.80
N SER A 262 2.36 10.94 22.74
CA SER A 262 3.29 12.03 22.96
C SER A 262 4.14 12.35 21.73
N GLN A 263 4.73 11.36 21.06
CA GLN A 263 5.56 11.60 19.86
C GLN A 263 4.74 12.14 18.68
N THR A 264 3.54 11.63 18.46
CA THR A 264 2.64 12.15 17.42
C THR A 264 2.12 13.56 17.76
N ILE A 265 1.87 13.82 19.05
CA ILE A 265 1.45 15.15 19.55
C ILE A 265 2.61 16.13 19.50
N GLU A 266 3.80 15.73 19.92
CA GLU A 266 5.03 16.50 19.86
C GLU A 266 5.36 16.92 18.45
N ARG A 267 5.31 15.98 17.49
CA ARG A 267 5.45 16.30 16.08
C ARG A 267 4.42 17.33 15.60
N ARG A 268 3.16 17.22 16.03
CA ARG A 268 2.13 18.20 15.67
C ARG A 268 2.44 19.59 16.21
N LYS A 269 3.01 19.68 17.41
CA LYS A 269 3.46 20.96 17.98
C LYS A 269 4.62 21.54 17.18
N LEU A 270 5.64 20.72 16.87
CA LEU A 270 6.78 21.13 16.04
C LEU A 270 6.34 21.59 14.64
N LEU A 271 5.45 20.84 13.97
CA LEU A 271 4.93 21.23 12.66
C LEU A 271 4.17 22.57 12.73
N LYS A 272 3.37 22.81 13.77
CA LYS A 272 2.70 24.10 13.98
C LYS A 272 3.69 25.21 14.28
N GLN A 273 4.72 24.92 15.05
CA GLN A 273 5.77 25.88 15.39
C GLN A 273 6.57 26.25 14.13
N ASN A 274 6.93 25.27 13.31
CA ASN A 274 7.58 25.50 12.02
C ASN A 274 6.68 26.25 11.03
N GLU A 275 5.35 26.04 11.06
CA GLU A 275 4.39 26.80 10.27
C GLU A 275 4.39 28.30 10.63
N ILE A 276 4.53 28.61 11.91
CA ILE A 276 4.58 29.98 12.42
C ILE A 276 5.95 30.63 12.19
N THR A 277 7.03 29.83 12.29
CA THR A 277 8.42 30.32 12.21
C THR A 277 9.01 30.31 10.81
N ASN A 278 8.39 29.64 9.84
CA ASN A 278 8.83 29.57 8.45
C ASN A 278 8.48 30.88 7.71
N VAL A 279 9.16 31.93 8.10
CA VAL A 279 9.10 33.23 7.44
C VAL A 279 10.37 33.39 6.61
N ASP A 280 10.26 33.95 5.42
CA ASP A 280 11.41 34.34 4.63
C ASP A 280 12.16 35.44 5.38
N GLU A 281 13.45 35.21 5.70
CA GLU A 281 14.24 36.12 6.53
C GLU A 281 14.49 37.47 5.86
N GLU A 282 14.48 37.51 4.50
CA GLU A 282 14.71 38.72 3.71
C GLU A 282 13.43 39.53 3.51
N THR A 283 12.29 38.85 3.26
CA THR A 283 11.03 39.53 2.87
C THR A 283 10.02 39.60 4.02
N GLY A 284 10.21 38.85 5.10
CA GLY A 284 9.22 38.72 6.20
C GLY A 284 7.95 37.99 5.81
N GLU A 285 7.87 37.40 4.58
CA GLU A 285 6.72 36.69 4.08
C GLU A 285 6.75 35.22 4.50
N ALA A 286 5.57 34.64 4.80
CA ALA A 286 5.48 33.23 5.08
C ALA A 286 5.89 32.40 3.85
N ARG A 287 6.73 31.38 4.02
CA ARG A 287 7.14 30.45 2.96
C ARG A 287 5.99 29.52 2.62
N PHE A 288 5.30 29.80 1.53
CA PHE A 288 4.16 29.01 1.05
C PHE A 288 4.59 27.75 0.28
N VAL A 289 5.88 27.63 -0.08
CA VAL A 289 6.43 26.58 -0.93
C VAL A 289 7.74 26.12 -0.30
N THR A 290 7.98 24.80 -0.30
CA THR A 290 9.19 24.18 0.24
C THR A 290 10.44 24.64 -0.53
N GLY A 291 11.60 24.66 0.15
CA GLY A 291 12.82 25.35 -0.29
C GLY A 291 13.28 25.06 -1.72
N ASP A 292 13.24 23.78 -2.16
CA ASP A 292 13.69 23.43 -3.52
C ASP A 292 12.80 24.02 -4.61
N ILE A 293 11.47 24.03 -4.40
CA ILE A 293 10.53 24.59 -5.38
C ILE A 293 10.65 26.12 -5.45
N LEU A 294 10.86 26.76 -4.32
CA LEU A 294 11.10 28.21 -4.30
C LEU A 294 12.41 28.57 -5.04
N ASN A 295 13.46 27.79 -4.86
CA ASN A 295 14.72 27.97 -5.58
C ASN A 295 14.56 27.77 -7.08
N ILE A 296 13.82 26.74 -7.50
CA ILE A 296 13.50 26.51 -8.92
C ILE A 296 12.68 27.68 -9.48
N TYR A 297 11.66 28.15 -8.75
CA TYR A 297 10.87 29.31 -9.13
C TYR A 297 11.72 30.57 -9.31
N LYS A 298 12.62 30.87 -8.35
CA LYS A 298 13.56 32.01 -8.45
C LYS A 298 14.47 31.86 -9.68
N LYS A 299 15.01 30.66 -9.97
CA LYS A 299 15.82 30.38 -11.16
C LYS A 299 15.04 30.54 -12.47
N ILE A 300 13.77 30.16 -12.51
CA ILE A 300 12.90 30.37 -13.67
C ILE A 300 12.68 31.88 -13.91
N GLN A 301 12.39 32.64 -12.84
CA GLN A 301 12.15 34.07 -12.94
C GLN A 301 13.39 34.87 -13.35
N SER A 302 14.57 34.48 -12.88
CA SER A 302 15.85 35.10 -13.25
C SER A 302 16.43 34.63 -14.58
N GLY A 303 15.80 33.64 -15.23
CA GLY A 303 16.31 33.05 -16.47
C GLY A 303 17.59 32.22 -16.31
N THR A 304 17.97 31.86 -15.06
CA THR A 304 19.20 31.13 -14.75
C THR A 304 19.02 29.61 -14.72
N ILE A 305 17.80 29.12 -15.01
CA ILE A 305 17.55 27.68 -15.10
C ILE A 305 18.15 27.11 -16.37
N GLU A 306 18.83 25.96 -16.27
CA GLU A 306 19.38 25.27 -17.44
C GLU A 306 18.28 24.94 -18.44
N GLU A 307 18.59 25.13 -19.74
CA GLU A 307 17.61 25.00 -20.84
C GLU A 307 16.97 23.62 -20.89
N ASN A 308 17.74 22.57 -20.58
CA ASN A 308 17.28 21.18 -20.60
C ASN A 308 16.87 20.63 -19.23
N TYR A 309 16.77 21.47 -18.19
CA TYR A 309 16.42 21.01 -16.86
C TYR A 309 14.97 20.51 -16.76
N MET A 310 14.03 21.23 -17.37
CA MET A 310 12.62 20.89 -17.42
C MET A 310 11.93 21.48 -18.66
N SER A 311 10.82 20.90 -19.07
CA SER A 311 10.04 21.42 -20.20
C SER A 311 9.39 22.77 -19.91
N GLU A 312 9.05 23.54 -20.94
CA GLU A 312 8.39 24.83 -20.81
C GLU A 312 7.01 24.74 -20.11
N ALA A 313 6.31 23.61 -20.29
CA ALA A 313 5.06 23.37 -19.59
C ALA A 313 5.27 23.20 -18.06
N GLU A 314 6.33 22.56 -17.67
CA GLU A 314 6.73 22.38 -16.26
C GLU A 314 7.16 23.70 -15.62
N LYS A 315 7.95 24.50 -16.32
CA LYS A 315 8.34 25.86 -15.89
C LYS A 315 7.07 26.70 -15.64
N ARG A 316 6.13 26.74 -16.60
CA ARG A 316 4.86 27.44 -16.42
C ARG A 316 4.03 26.89 -15.26
N ALA A 317 4.01 25.57 -15.07
CA ALA A 317 3.28 24.94 -13.97
C ALA A 317 3.84 25.34 -12.60
N ILE A 318 5.17 25.40 -12.44
CA ILE A 318 5.80 25.87 -11.20
C ILE A 318 5.47 27.33 -10.92
N VAL A 319 5.60 28.20 -11.93
CA VAL A 319 5.24 29.62 -11.76
C VAL A 319 3.77 29.78 -11.33
N LYS A 320 2.83 29.15 -12.03
CA LYS A 320 1.42 29.20 -11.67
C LYS A 320 1.12 28.57 -10.31
N PHE A 321 1.83 27.53 -9.93
CA PHE A 321 1.68 26.93 -8.62
C PHE A 321 2.13 27.88 -7.50
N CYS A 322 3.30 28.51 -7.65
CA CYS A 322 3.81 29.48 -6.67
C CYS A 322 2.90 30.71 -6.57
N ASP A 323 2.41 31.24 -7.69
CA ASP A 323 1.46 32.35 -7.69
C ASP A 323 0.13 31.97 -7.02
N TYR A 324 -0.38 30.76 -7.29
CA TYR A 324 -1.56 30.24 -6.62
C TYR A 324 -1.32 30.09 -5.11
N ALA A 325 -0.19 29.53 -4.72
CA ALA A 325 0.16 29.33 -3.31
C ALA A 325 0.23 30.67 -2.54
N LYS A 326 0.84 31.69 -3.15
CA LYS A 326 0.85 33.08 -2.61
C LYS A 326 -0.55 33.65 -2.49
N LYS A 327 -1.33 33.59 -3.57
CA LYS A 327 -2.69 34.16 -3.61
C LYS A 327 -3.66 33.52 -2.61
N THR A 328 -3.52 32.22 -2.35
CA THR A 328 -4.43 31.45 -1.49
C THR A 328 -3.88 31.24 -0.07
N ASN A 329 -2.72 31.81 0.25
CA ASN A 329 -2.04 31.60 1.52
C ASN A 329 -1.91 30.09 1.85
N LEU A 330 -1.44 29.31 0.88
CA LEU A 330 -1.37 27.85 0.99
C LEU A 330 -0.29 27.48 2.02
N SER A 331 -0.68 26.77 3.08
CA SER A 331 0.25 26.35 4.14
C SER A 331 1.39 25.47 3.60
N ASN A 332 2.63 25.80 3.98
CA ASN A 332 3.83 25.03 3.65
C ASN A 332 3.88 23.67 4.36
N VAL A 333 3.15 23.50 5.46
CA VAL A 333 3.06 22.25 6.22
C VAL A 333 2.12 21.22 5.57
N ASN A 334 1.20 21.68 4.72
CA ASN A 334 0.24 20.79 4.05
C ASN A 334 0.77 20.29 2.70
N LEU A 335 1.88 19.54 2.75
CA LEU A 335 2.59 19.05 1.57
C LEU A 335 1.68 18.27 0.58
N ARG A 336 0.79 17.40 1.07
CA ARG A 336 -0.11 16.61 0.21
C ARG A 336 -1.08 17.47 -0.59
N LYS A 337 -1.58 18.56 0.01
CA LYS A 337 -2.43 19.52 -0.71
C LYS A 337 -1.61 20.25 -1.77
N GLN A 338 -0.37 20.63 -1.48
CA GLN A 338 0.53 21.23 -2.47
C GLN A 338 0.80 20.28 -3.65
N GLN A 339 1.15 19.02 -3.36
CA GLN A 339 1.37 17.99 -4.35
C GLN A 339 0.17 17.81 -5.29
N LEU A 340 -1.04 17.72 -4.74
CA LEU A 340 -2.26 17.58 -5.54
C LEU A 340 -2.50 18.79 -6.44
N ILE A 341 -2.41 20.02 -5.90
CA ILE A 341 -2.62 21.25 -6.64
C ILE A 341 -1.60 21.39 -7.77
N TYR A 342 -0.32 21.15 -7.47
CA TYR A 342 0.75 21.22 -8.49
C TYR A 342 0.50 20.24 -9.64
N ASN A 343 0.19 18.98 -9.34
CA ASN A 343 -0.04 17.98 -10.38
C ASN A 343 -1.26 18.30 -11.25
N ILE A 344 -2.33 18.86 -10.67
CA ILE A 344 -3.49 19.33 -11.45
C ILE A 344 -3.10 20.49 -12.38
N ILE A 345 -2.33 21.46 -11.88
CA ILE A 345 -1.84 22.60 -12.69
C ILE A 345 -0.96 22.08 -13.82
N LEU A 346 -0.05 21.14 -13.52
CA LEU A 346 0.86 20.58 -14.50
C LEU A 346 0.15 19.90 -15.67
N VAL A 347 -0.83 19.03 -15.36
CA VAL A 347 -1.64 18.35 -16.40
C VAL A 347 -2.37 19.39 -17.29
N LYS A 348 -2.85 20.51 -16.70
CA LYS A 348 -3.48 21.58 -17.45
C LYS A 348 -2.51 22.33 -18.34
N GLU A 349 -1.29 22.60 -17.87
CA GLU A 349 -0.28 23.35 -18.64
C GLU A 349 0.29 22.55 -19.81
N GLN A 350 0.32 21.24 -19.72
CA GLN A 350 0.79 20.38 -20.79
C GLN A 350 -0.13 20.35 -22.00
N LYS A 351 -1.42 20.72 -21.84
CA LYS A 351 -2.43 20.85 -22.90
C LYS A 351 -2.55 19.62 -23.82
N ASN A 352 -2.20 18.45 -23.33
CA ASN A 352 -2.25 17.20 -24.09
C ASN A 352 -3.36 16.29 -23.56
N PRO A 353 -4.47 16.06 -24.31
CA PRO A 353 -5.56 15.22 -23.86
C PRO A 353 -5.20 13.75 -23.65
N LEU A 354 -4.14 13.26 -24.30
CA LEU A 354 -3.64 11.88 -24.10
C LEU A 354 -3.16 11.64 -22.68
N LEU A 355 -2.79 12.69 -21.94
CA LEU A 355 -2.36 12.58 -20.56
C LEU A 355 -3.49 12.18 -19.61
N ILE A 356 -4.73 12.53 -19.93
CA ILE A 356 -5.89 12.08 -19.17
C ILE A 356 -6.03 10.57 -19.29
N LEU A 357 -5.72 10.00 -20.47
CA LEU A 357 -5.85 8.57 -20.73
C LEU A 357 -4.64 7.76 -20.25
N PHE A 358 -3.43 8.24 -20.51
CA PHE A 358 -2.18 7.48 -20.29
C PHE A 358 -1.30 8.04 -19.16
N GLY A 359 -1.63 9.21 -18.63
CA GLY A 359 -0.89 9.83 -17.53
C GLY A 359 0.39 10.54 -17.94
N ASN A 360 1.01 11.17 -16.97
CA ASN A 360 2.14 12.06 -17.12
C ASN A 360 3.48 11.43 -16.67
N GLY A 361 3.43 10.22 -16.14
CA GLY A 361 4.57 9.52 -15.57
C GLY A 361 5.05 10.09 -14.23
N TYR A 362 6.02 9.41 -13.63
CA TYR A 362 6.66 9.85 -12.39
C TYR A 362 7.79 10.85 -12.67
N LYS A 363 7.85 11.90 -11.86
CA LYS A 363 8.83 12.99 -11.96
C LYS A 363 9.65 13.06 -10.70
N ASN A 364 10.92 12.76 -10.82
CA ASN A 364 11.81 12.64 -9.66
C ASN A 364 12.41 13.97 -9.18
N GLN A 365 12.38 15.03 -9.99
CA GLN A 365 13.17 16.23 -9.73
C GLN A 365 12.45 17.33 -8.95
N THR A 366 11.14 17.24 -8.83
CA THR A 366 10.40 18.09 -7.87
C THR A 366 10.27 17.44 -6.49
N GLY A 367 11.15 16.51 -6.14
CA GLY A 367 11.25 15.78 -4.89
C GLY A 367 10.04 15.84 -3.95
N GLU A 368 9.80 17.00 -3.39
CA GLU A 368 8.72 17.25 -2.45
C GLU A 368 7.31 17.36 -3.08
N LEU A 369 7.20 17.64 -4.39
CA LEU A 369 5.93 17.71 -5.12
C LEU A 369 5.53 16.38 -5.78
N VAL A 370 6.33 15.33 -5.60
CA VAL A 370 5.92 13.96 -5.95
C VAL A 370 4.74 13.55 -5.07
N MET A 371 3.66 13.13 -5.72
CA MET A 371 2.42 12.84 -5.02
C MET A 371 2.54 11.59 -4.15
N GLU A 372 2.41 11.76 -2.83
CA GLU A 372 2.41 10.65 -1.89
C GLU A 372 1.07 9.90 -1.85
N MET A 373 -0.04 10.61 -2.13
CA MET A 373 -1.38 10.01 -2.18
C MET A 373 -1.51 9.12 -3.40
N GLU A 374 -1.50 7.80 -3.21
CA GLU A 374 -1.35 6.83 -4.29
C GLU A 374 -2.50 6.82 -5.31
N LEU A 375 -3.77 6.81 -4.88
CA LEU A 375 -4.87 6.78 -5.84
C LEU A 375 -4.90 8.01 -6.74
N PRO A 376 -4.79 9.25 -6.22
CA PRO A 376 -4.61 10.43 -7.07
C PRO A 376 -3.34 10.35 -7.93
N ALA A 377 -2.23 9.85 -7.38
CA ALA A 377 -0.97 9.71 -8.11
C ALA A 377 -1.11 8.75 -9.30
N PHE A 378 -1.79 7.62 -9.14
CA PHE A 378 -2.04 6.70 -10.24
C PHE A 378 -2.82 7.35 -11.38
N ILE A 379 -3.86 8.13 -11.06
CA ILE A 379 -4.64 8.84 -12.09
C ILE A 379 -3.77 9.86 -12.81
N CYS A 380 -2.98 10.65 -12.08
CA CYS A 380 -2.10 11.65 -12.69
C CYS A 380 -0.95 11.03 -13.47
N ASN A 381 -0.31 9.97 -12.92
CA ASN A 381 0.91 9.42 -13.50
C ASN A 381 0.63 8.38 -14.59
N PHE A 382 -0.43 7.58 -14.47
CA PHE A 382 -0.77 6.52 -15.42
C PHE A 382 -2.06 6.75 -16.19
N GLY A 383 -2.78 7.83 -15.90
CA GLY A 383 -4.04 8.16 -16.54
C GLY A 383 -5.19 7.22 -16.17
N VAL A 384 -6.35 7.46 -16.76
CA VAL A 384 -7.56 6.68 -16.50
C VAL A 384 -7.39 5.21 -16.95
N ILE A 385 -6.73 4.96 -18.07
CA ILE A 385 -6.52 3.59 -18.56
C ILE A 385 -5.62 2.81 -17.61
N GLY A 386 -4.49 3.39 -17.21
CA GLY A 386 -3.60 2.76 -16.23
C GLY A 386 -4.28 2.55 -14.89
N PHE A 387 -5.04 3.53 -14.41
CA PHE A 387 -5.83 3.40 -13.18
C PHE A 387 -6.79 2.21 -13.25
N ILE A 388 -7.54 2.06 -14.34
CA ILE A 388 -8.47 0.93 -14.53
C ILE A 388 -7.70 -0.40 -14.59
N LEU A 389 -6.58 -0.46 -15.31
CA LEU A 389 -5.77 -1.68 -15.42
C LEU A 389 -5.22 -2.14 -14.07
N TYR A 390 -4.75 -1.23 -13.25
CA TYR A 390 -4.11 -1.57 -11.97
C TYR A 390 -5.10 -1.71 -10.81
N PHE A 391 -6.08 -0.81 -10.70
CA PHE A 391 -7.05 -0.81 -9.59
C PHE A 391 -8.35 -1.51 -9.92
N GLY A 392 -8.72 -1.62 -11.20
CA GLY A 392 -9.94 -2.31 -11.61
C GLY A 392 -10.08 -3.71 -11.01
N PRO A 393 -9.05 -4.57 -11.08
CA PRO A 393 -9.10 -5.89 -10.45
C PRO A 393 -9.37 -5.84 -8.94
N PHE A 394 -8.72 -4.92 -8.21
CA PHE A 394 -8.96 -4.75 -6.78
C PHE A 394 -10.37 -4.22 -6.50
N ALA A 395 -10.85 -3.24 -7.26
CA ALA A 395 -12.21 -2.70 -7.12
C ALA A 395 -13.27 -3.78 -7.34
N VAL A 396 -13.09 -4.65 -8.34
CA VAL A 396 -14.00 -5.78 -8.61
C VAL A 396 -13.97 -6.79 -7.46
N ILE A 397 -12.79 -7.09 -6.91
CA ILE A 397 -12.67 -8.05 -5.81
C ILE A 397 -13.28 -7.48 -4.54
N ILE A 398 -12.95 -6.24 -4.17
CA ILE A 398 -13.47 -5.56 -2.98
C ILE A 398 -14.98 -5.39 -3.09
N GLY A 399 -15.48 -4.91 -4.23
CA GLY A 399 -16.91 -4.76 -4.50
C GLY A 399 -17.65 -6.09 -4.46
N GLY A 400 -17.08 -7.13 -5.05
CA GLY A 400 -17.61 -8.49 -4.99
C GLY A 400 -17.66 -9.06 -3.57
N ALA A 401 -16.60 -8.84 -2.78
CA ALA A 401 -16.54 -9.27 -1.37
C ALA A 401 -17.59 -8.54 -0.51
N ILE A 402 -17.76 -7.24 -0.70
CA ILE A 402 -18.80 -6.44 -0.04
C ILE A 402 -20.20 -6.96 -0.42
N TRP A 403 -20.45 -7.13 -1.73
CA TRP A 403 -21.72 -7.63 -2.23
C TRP A 403 -22.09 -9.00 -1.63
N GLN A 404 -21.14 -9.94 -1.62
CA GLN A 404 -21.34 -11.26 -1.04
C GLN A 404 -21.58 -11.20 0.48
N ALA A 405 -20.88 -10.34 1.19
CA ALA A 405 -21.10 -10.12 2.61
C ALA A 405 -22.53 -9.60 2.87
N LEU A 406 -22.98 -8.62 2.09
CA LEU A 406 -24.36 -8.10 2.20
C LEU A 406 -25.43 -9.16 1.89
N LYS A 407 -25.20 -9.97 0.85
CA LYS A 407 -26.09 -11.07 0.48
C LYS A 407 -26.17 -12.15 1.56
N ASN A 408 -25.03 -12.50 2.15
CA ASN A 408 -24.90 -13.56 3.15
C ASN A 408 -24.79 -13.01 4.59
N ARG A 409 -25.44 -11.87 4.86
CA ARG A 409 -25.32 -11.14 6.15
C ARG A 409 -25.56 -11.99 7.40
N LYS A 410 -26.36 -13.05 7.29
CA LYS A 410 -26.65 -13.97 8.38
C LYS A 410 -25.48 -14.91 8.74
N GLU A 411 -24.54 -15.11 7.82
CA GLU A 411 -23.41 -16.04 7.97
C GLU A 411 -22.07 -15.34 8.12
N ILE A 412 -22.06 -13.99 8.20
CA ILE A 412 -20.83 -13.21 8.34
C ILE A 412 -20.11 -13.59 9.62
N LYS A 413 -18.85 -13.97 9.49
CA LYS A 413 -17.94 -14.25 10.60
C LYS A 413 -17.01 -13.04 10.84
N ILE A 414 -16.38 -12.98 12.02
CA ILE A 414 -15.49 -11.90 12.37
C ILE A 414 -14.30 -11.79 11.41
N ASP A 415 -13.82 -12.89 10.86
CA ASP A 415 -12.74 -12.88 9.88
C ASP A 415 -13.15 -12.19 8.57
N THR A 416 -14.41 -12.36 8.14
CA THR A 416 -14.96 -11.64 6.97
C THR A 416 -15.03 -10.15 7.25
N VAL A 417 -15.53 -9.75 8.44
CA VAL A 417 -15.58 -8.34 8.84
C VAL A 417 -14.18 -7.72 8.83
N MET A 418 -13.21 -8.39 9.44
CA MET A 418 -11.84 -7.86 9.55
C MET A 418 -11.12 -7.81 8.20
N ASN A 419 -11.31 -8.80 7.32
CA ASN A 419 -10.74 -8.77 5.98
C ASN A 419 -11.36 -7.63 5.13
N LEU A 420 -12.68 -7.46 5.15
CA LEU A 420 -13.36 -6.36 4.45
C LEU A 420 -12.89 -5.00 5.00
N PHE A 421 -12.83 -4.87 6.31
CA PHE A 421 -12.31 -3.65 6.93
C PHE A 421 -10.86 -3.38 6.51
N GLY A 422 -10.00 -4.41 6.51
CA GLY A 422 -8.60 -4.29 6.05
C GLY A 422 -8.48 -3.83 4.59
N MET A 423 -9.33 -4.34 3.69
CA MET A 423 -9.39 -3.88 2.30
C MET A 423 -9.82 -2.40 2.20
N LEU A 424 -10.86 -2.00 2.94
CA LEU A 424 -11.33 -0.61 2.96
C LEU A 424 -10.30 0.32 3.62
N LEU A 425 -9.63 -0.15 4.67
CA LEU A 425 -8.53 0.57 5.30
C LEU A 425 -7.37 0.79 4.31
N ALA A 426 -7.01 -0.22 3.51
CA ALA A 426 -5.99 -0.08 2.48
C ALA A 426 -6.36 0.98 1.44
N VAL A 427 -7.60 0.98 0.96
CA VAL A 427 -8.10 2.03 0.04
C VAL A 427 -8.07 3.41 0.70
N GLY A 428 -8.52 3.53 1.95
CA GLY A 428 -8.46 4.78 2.71
C GLY A 428 -7.02 5.27 2.88
N LEU A 429 -6.10 4.40 3.29
CA LEU A 429 -4.69 4.74 3.44
C LEU A 429 -4.05 5.20 2.12
N SER A 430 -4.37 4.56 1.00
CA SER A 430 -3.87 4.93 -0.33
C SER A 430 -4.40 6.30 -0.81
N CYS A 431 -5.60 6.72 -0.34
CA CYS A 431 -6.12 8.05 -0.62
C CYS A 431 -5.41 9.17 0.15
N PHE A 432 -4.97 8.89 1.40
CA PHE A 432 -4.51 9.94 2.31
C PHE A 432 -3.05 9.85 2.74
N SER A 433 -2.52 8.64 2.93
CA SER A 433 -1.18 8.42 3.48
C SER A 433 -0.17 7.96 2.44
N GLY A 434 -0.61 7.21 1.45
CA GLY A 434 0.27 6.55 0.48
C GLY A 434 1.01 5.33 1.06
N TYR A 435 1.94 4.78 0.27
CA TYR A 435 2.77 3.61 0.60
C TYR A 435 1.99 2.32 0.86
N VAL A 436 0.85 2.14 0.20
CA VAL A 436 0.03 0.93 0.21
C VAL A 436 0.33 0.06 -1.00
N PHE A 437 0.17 0.63 -2.20
CA PHE A 437 0.36 -0.06 -3.48
C PHE A 437 1.74 0.21 -4.11
N PHE A 438 2.39 1.33 -3.79
CA PHE A 438 3.75 1.63 -4.26
C PHE A 438 4.82 0.78 -3.56
N ASN A 439 4.53 0.29 -2.36
CA ASN A 439 5.43 -0.59 -1.62
C ASN A 439 5.01 -2.05 -1.78
N LEU A 440 5.92 -2.90 -2.27
CA LEU A 440 5.64 -4.31 -2.57
C LEU A 440 5.20 -5.12 -1.33
N SER A 441 5.68 -4.79 -0.14
CA SER A 441 5.32 -5.52 1.09
C SER A 441 3.91 -5.18 1.57
N SER A 442 3.53 -3.89 1.58
CA SER A 442 2.16 -3.48 1.91
C SER A 442 1.16 -3.93 0.86
N MET A 443 1.51 -3.83 -0.43
CA MET A 443 0.71 -4.37 -1.53
C MET A 443 0.46 -5.87 -1.38
N THR A 444 1.48 -6.65 -0.98
CA THR A 444 1.32 -8.08 -0.71
C THR A 444 0.29 -8.31 0.38
N MET A 445 0.26 -7.51 1.45
CA MET A 445 -0.76 -7.62 2.50
C MET A 445 -2.17 -7.29 1.97
N VAL A 446 -2.32 -6.30 1.07
CA VAL A 446 -3.61 -6.02 0.40
C VAL A 446 -4.07 -7.22 -0.41
N ILE A 447 -3.18 -7.82 -1.20
CA ILE A 447 -3.48 -9.01 -2.00
C ILE A 447 -3.91 -10.17 -1.09
N ILE A 448 -3.25 -10.37 0.04
CA ILE A 448 -3.59 -11.41 1.02
C ILE A 448 -4.98 -11.16 1.62
N LEU A 449 -5.31 -9.91 1.96
CA LEU A 449 -6.66 -9.54 2.44
C LEU A 449 -7.72 -9.85 1.40
N CYS A 450 -7.48 -9.47 0.14
CA CYS A 450 -8.37 -9.76 -0.98
C CYS A 450 -8.57 -11.27 -1.14
N THR A 451 -7.49 -12.05 -1.12
CA THR A 451 -7.54 -13.51 -1.24
C THR A 451 -8.26 -14.16 -0.05
N SER A 452 -7.91 -13.76 1.18
CA SER A 452 -8.53 -14.30 2.41
C SER A 452 -10.02 -13.96 2.49
N GLY A 453 -10.41 -12.76 2.06
CA GLY A 453 -11.80 -12.32 2.05
C GLY A 453 -12.67 -13.11 1.07
N THR A 454 -12.13 -13.50 -0.05
CA THR A 454 -12.87 -14.27 -1.07
C THR A 454 -12.93 -15.76 -0.77
N ILE A 455 -11.91 -16.38 -0.19
CA ILE A 455 -11.92 -17.80 0.21
C ILE A 455 -12.99 -18.05 1.29
N GLY A 456 -13.25 -17.08 2.17
CA GLY A 456 -14.18 -17.22 3.30
C GLY A 456 -15.66 -17.09 2.95
N VAL A 457 -16.02 -16.51 1.80
CA VAL A 457 -17.40 -16.12 1.44
C VAL A 457 -17.98 -16.96 0.30
N GLY A 458 -17.28 -18.03 -0.13
CA GLY A 458 -17.66 -18.79 -1.32
C GLY A 458 -17.47 -17.95 -2.58
N SER A 459 -16.32 -18.05 -3.21
CA SER A 459 -15.89 -17.09 -4.23
C SER A 459 -16.91 -16.98 -5.38
N PHE A 460 -17.26 -15.76 -5.75
CA PHE A 460 -17.98 -15.44 -7.00
C PHE A 460 -17.37 -16.17 -8.21
N TRP A 461 -16.06 -16.35 -8.21
CA TRP A 461 -15.30 -17.07 -9.22
C TRP A 461 -15.45 -18.59 -9.12
N SER A 462 -15.49 -19.18 -7.90
CA SER A 462 -15.66 -20.63 -7.74
C SER A 462 -17.06 -21.11 -8.07
N GLN A 463 -18.08 -20.29 -7.82
CA GLN A 463 -19.47 -20.61 -8.19
C GLN A 463 -19.64 -20.54 -9.72
N ASN A 464 -19.02 -19.55 -10.37
CA ASN A 464 -19.07 -19.46 -11.84
C ASN A 464 -18.21 -20.55 -12.51
N GLU A 465 -17.04 -20.91 -11.96
CA GLU A 465 -16.26 -22.05 -12.45
C GLU A 465 -16.97 -23.38 -12.20
N GLN A 466 -17.61 -23.56 -11.07
CA GLN A 466 -18.40 -24.77 -10.81
C GLN A 466 -19.63 -24.85 -11.72
N LYS A 467 -20.29 -23.72 -11.99
CA LYS A 467 -21.38 -23.63 -12.93
C LYS A 467 -20.93 -23.89 -14.36
N ALA A 468 -19.80 -23.29 -14.77
CA ALA A 468 -19.20 -23.54 -16.07
C ALA A 468 -18.75 -25.00 -16.26
N ARG A 469 -18.16 -25.63 -15.21
CA ARG A 469 -17.79 -27.05 -15.24
C ARG A 469 -19.00 -27.99 -15.27
N LYS A 470 -20.10 -27.64 -14.58
CA LYS A 470 -21.36 -28.37 -14.67
C LYS A 470 -21.95 -28.28 -16.06
N GLU A 471 -22.01 -27.08 -16.64
CA GLU A 471 -22.51 -26.85 -18.01
C GLU A 471 -21.62 -27.55 -19.07
N GLU A 472 -20.31 -27.59 -18.85
CA GLU A 472 -19.37 -28.32 -19.74
C GLU A 472 -19.52 -29.83 -19.60
N ASN A 473 -19.71 -30.34 -18.40
CA ASN A 473 -19.98 -31.78 -18.18
C ASN A 473 -21.36 -32.20 -18.69
N GLU A 474 -22.38 -31.36 -18.57
CA GLU A 474 -23.70 -31.62 -19.15
C GLU A 474 -23.65 -31.60 -20.68
N LYS A 475 -22.93 -30.67 -21.31
CA LYS A 475 -22.71 -30.67 -22.76
C LYS A 475 -21.96 -31.91 -23.23
N ASN A 476 -20.91 -32.32 -22.52
CA ASN A 476 -20.15 -33.51 -22.86
C ASN A 476 -20.93 -34.81 -22.65
N SER A 477 -21.91 -34.85 -21.74
CA SER A 477 -22.81 -36.00 -21.56
C SER A 477 -23.87 -36.12 -22.67
N ILE A 478 -24.27 -34.99 -23.27
CA ILE A 478 -25.23 -34.97 -24.42
C ILE A 478 -24.56 -35.41 -25.72
N TRP A 479 -23.23 -35.25 -25.85
CA TRP A 479 -22.49 -35.67 -27.05
C TRP A 479 -22.00 -37.13 -27.00
N ASN A 480 -22.11 -37.79 -25.84
CA ASN A 480 -21.69 -39.19 -25.65
C ASN A 480 -22.88 -40.16 -25.54
N ASN A 481 -24.11 -39.72 -25.73
CA ASN A 481 -25.32 -40.51 -25.95
C ASN A 481 -25.85 -40.27 -27.37
#